data_7b40970971a781a65f708ff1938ba172
#
_entry.id   7b40970971a781a65f708ff1938ba172
#
_cell.length_a   1.000
_cell.length_b   1.000
_cell.length_c   1.000
_cell.angle_alpha   90.00
_cell.angle_beta   90.00
_cell.angle_gamma   90.00
#
_symmetry.space_group_name_H-M   'P 1'
#
loop_
_entity.id
_entity.type
_entity.pdbx_description
1 polymer ?
#
loop_
_entity_poly.entity_id
_entity_poly.type
_entity_poly.pdbx_seq_one_letter_code
_entity_poly.pdbx_strand_id
1 'polypeptide(L)'
;MNTTNSEQIRNLNDTFRKLEPFEAQVKGLGRWVMTSGVSALVSREGGQALVKRVQTFNEFTEGDDPYGEHDFFAFEFMGSKLFGKIDYYDKAMEYGSEDPADTSKTARVLTLMLASEY
;
A
#
# COMPACT_ATOMS: atom_id res chain seq x y z
N MET A 1 -0.53 26.54 -9.04
CA MET A 1 -0.67 26.18 -7.62
C MET A 1 0.26 25.04 -7.28
N ASN A 2 1.02 25.15 -6.22
CA ASN A 2 1.97 24.13 -5.83
C ASN A 2 1.28 23.04 -5.03
N THR A 3 1.52 21.79 -5.43
CA THR A 3 1.06 20.62 -4.68
C THR A 3 1.96 20.45 -3.45
N THR A 4 1.38 20.16 -2.28
CA THR A 4 2.18 19.88 -1.09
C THR A 4 2.91 18.55 -1.24
N ASN A 5 3.97 18.36 -0.45
CA ASN A 5 4.73 17.10 -0.45
C ASN A 5 3.83 15.91 -0.08
N SER A 6 2.97 16.07 0.93
CA SER A 6 2.02 15.01 1.32
C SER A 6 1.05 14.67 0.20
N GLU A 7 0.57 15.66 -0.54
CA GLU A 7 -0.32 15.42 -1.67
C GLU A 7 0.38 14.68 -2.80
N GLN A 8 1.65 15.01 -3.07
CA GLN A 8 2.43 14.32 -4.08
C GLN A 8 2.63 12.85 -3.70
N ILE A 9 2.97 12.59 -2.44
CA ILE A 9 3.14 11.23 -1.93
C ILE A 9 1.81 10.48 -2.00
N ARG A 10 0.71 11.11 -1.59
CA ARG A 10 -0.62 10.51 -1.67
C ARG A 10 -0.97 10.11 -3.09
N ASN A 11 -0.75 11.00 -4.05
CA ASN A 11 -1.07 10.74 -5.43
C ASN A 11 -0.27 9.56 -5.98
N LEU A 12 1.01 9.45 -5.61
CA LEU A 12 1.83 8.30 -6.00
C LEU A 12 1.36 7.02 -5.32
N ASN A 13 0.99 7.08 -4.05
CA ASN A 13 0.46 5.93 -3.33
C ASN A 13 -0.85 5.45 -3.94
N ASP A 14 -1.75 6.37 -4.28
CA ASP A 14 -3.01 6.01 -4.91
C ASP A 14 -2.78 5.38 -6.29
N THR A 15 -1.87 5.93 -7.09
CA THR A 15 -1.53 5.36 -8.39
C THR A 15 -0.97 3.95 -8.23
N PHE A 16 -0.02 3.77 -7.32
CA PHE A 16 0.59 2.48 -7.02
C PHE A 16 -0.46 1.44 -6.59
N ARG A 17 -1.34 1.83 -5.67
CA ARG A 17 -2.33 0.93 -5.09
C ARG A 17 -3.43 0.53 -6.08
N LYS A 18 -3.76 1.42 -7.04
CA LYS A 18 -4.85 1.19 -7.99
C LYS A 18 -4.45 0.40 -9.22
N LEU A 19 -3.17 0.30 -9.50
CA LEU A 19 -2.67 -0.57 -10.57
C LEU A 19 -2.74 -2.03 -10.13
N GLU A 20 -2.76 -2.94 -11.11
CA GLU A 20 -2.54 -4.35 -10.78
C GLU A 20 -1.14 -4.51 -10.19
N PRO A 21 -0.97 -5.40 -9.19
CA PRO A 21 0.34 -5.52 -8.52
C PRO A 21 1.50 -5.79 -9.48
N PHE A 22 1.31 -6.62 -10.48
CA PHE A 22 2.34 -6.92 -11.46
C PHE A 22 2.68 -5.67 -12.29
N GLU A 23 1.67 -4.91 -12.70
CA GLU A 23 1.87 -3.69 -13.47
C GLU A 23 2.63 -2.64 -12.66
N ALA A 24 2.29 -2.47 -11.39
CA ALA A 24 3.00 -1.56 -10.51
C ALA A 24 4.47 -1.93 -10.39
N GLN A 25 4.77 -3.23 -10.32
CA GLN A 25 6.13 -3.73 -10.24
C GLN A 25 6.89 -3.47 -11.54
N VAL A 26 6.27 -3.74 -12.67
CA VAL A 26 6.88 -3.51 -13.99
C VAL A 26 7.20 -2.03 -14.19
N LYS A 27 6.32 -1.16 -13.72
CA LYS A 27 6.54 0.30 -13.82
C LYS A 27 7.54 0.84 -12.80
N GLY A 28 8.07 0.00 -11.93
CA GLY A 28 9.07 0.40 -10.96
C GLY A 28 8.53 1.19 -9.77
N LEU A 29 7.22 1.18 -9.55
CA LEU A 29 6.61 1.91 -8.43
C LEU A 29 6.77 1.16 -7.11
N GLY A 30 6.71 -0.17 -7.14
CA GLY A 30 6.82 -0.96 -5.95
C GLY A 30 6.18 -2.33 -6.09
N ARG A 31 6.00 -2.99 -4.94
CA ARG A 31 5.43 -4.33 -4.91
C ARG A 31 4.48 -4.48 -3.72
N TRP A 32 3.59 -5.47 -3.85
CA TRP A 32 2.70 -5.88 -2.77
C TRP A 32 3.25 -7.15 -2.13
N VAL A 33 3.14 -7.23 -0.81
CA VAL A 33 3.46 -8.44 -0.06
C VAL A 33 2.32 -8.74 0.92
N MET A 34 2.15 -10.01 1.25
CA MET A 34 1.17 -10.46 2.23
C MET A 34 1.87 -11.24 3.33
N THR A 35 1.39 -11.07 4.56
CA THR A 35 1.83 -11.91 5.66
C THR A 35 1.29 -13.32 5.48
N SER A 36 1.85 -14.27 6.23
CA SER A 36 1.36 -15.64 6.21
C SER A 36 -0.10 -15.73 6.64
N GLY A 37 -0.53 -14.88 7.58
CA GLY A 37 -1.93 -14.86 8.03
C GLY A 37 -2.88 -14.44 6.93
N VAL A 38 -2.55 -13.42 6.16
CA VAL A 38 -3.36 -12.99 5.03
C VAL A 38 -3.33 -14.04 3.93
N SER A 39 -2.16 -14.60 3.63
CA SER A 39 -2.03 -15.65 2.63
C SER A 39 -2.92 -16.86 2.95
N ALA A 40 -2.96 -17.27 4.21
CA ALA A 40 -3.83 -18.35 4.65
C ALA A 40 -5.31 -17.99 4.53
N LEU A 41 -5.67 -16.74 4.86
CA LEU A 41 -7.05 -16.28 4.81
C LEU A 41 -7.60 -16.29 3.39
N VAL A 42 -6.84 -15.77 2.42
CA VAL A 42 -7.32 -15.65 1.04
C VAL A 42 -7.25 -16.96 0.27
N SER A 43 -6.32 -17.86 0.65
CA SER A 43 -6.24 -19.17 0.06
C SER A 43 -6.18 -19.09 -1.48
N ARG A 44 -6.95 -19.97 -2.19
CA ARG A 44 -6.89 -20.05 -3.65
C ARG A 44 -7.75 -19.02 -4.37
N GLU A 45 -8.85 -18.60 -3.76
CA GLU A 45 -9.88 -17.85 -4.46
C GLU A 45 -9.99 -16.39 -4.02
N GLY A 46 -9.41 -16.07 -2.88
CA GLY A 46 -9.55 -14.73 -2.30
C GLY A 46 -8.60 -13.69 -2.84
N GLY A 47 -7.56 -14.10 -3.58
CA GLY A 47 -6.50 -13.17 -3.98
C GLY A 47 -6.96 -12.01 -4.84
N GLN A 48 -7.73 -12.30 -5.90
CA GLN A 48 -8.22 -11.23 -6.77
C GLN A 48 -9.24 -10.33 -6.07
N ALA A 49 -10.09 -10.92 -5.23
CA ALA A 49 -11.05 -10.14 -4.45
C ALA A 49 -10.33 -9.21 -3.47
N LEU A 50 -9.25 -9.69 -2.85
CA LEU A 50 -8.44 -8.87 -1.96
C LEU A 50 -7.79 -7.71 -2.72
N VAL A 51 -7.19 -7.97 -3.88
CA VAL A 51 -6.60 -6.93 -4.72
C VAL A 51 -7.65 -5.87 -5.03
N LYS A 52 -8.82 -6.26 -5.47
CA LYS A 52 -9.88 -5.32 -5.80
C LYS A 52 -10.32 -4.51 -4.58
N ARG A 53 -10.44 -5.16 -3.43
CA ARG A 53 -10.83 -4.49 -2.19
C ARG A 53 -9.83 -3.39 -1.82
N VAL A 54 -8.54 -3.67 -1.97
CA VAL A 54 -7.47 -2.71 -1.71
C VAL A 54 -7.48 -1.58 -2.74
N GLN A 55 -7.64 -1.91 -4.02
CA GLN A 55 -7.64 -0.91 -5.09
C GLN A 55 -8.80 0.08 -4.97
N THR A 56 -9.94 -0.37 -4.49
CA THR A 56 -11.15 0.46 -4.40
C THR A 56 -11.34 1.12 -3.03
N PHE A 57 -10.44 0.86 -2.09
CA PHE A 57 -10.53 1.47 -0.77
C PHE A 57 -10.40 2.98 -0.86
N ASN A 58 -11.29 3.71 -0.17
CA ASN A 58 -11.27 5.19 -0.17
C ASN A 58 -11.75 5.79 1.15
N GLU A 59 -11.79 5.00 2.24
CA GLU A 59 -12.31 5.46 3.54
C GLU A 59 -11.18 5.78 4.51
N PHE A 60 -10.21 6.58 4.06
CA PHE A 60 -9.08 7.00 4.90
C PHE A 60 -9.57 7.92 6.02
N THR A 61 -9.02 7.72 7.23
CA THR A 61 -9.39 8.50 8.41
C THR A 61 -8.17 9.22 8.95
N GLU A 62 -8.39 10.31 9.69
CA GLU A 62 -7.30 11.04 10.34
C GLU A 62 -6.52 10.16 11.32
N GLY A 63 -7.20 9.22 11.99
CA GLY A 63 -6.56 8.33 12.94
C GLY A 63 -5.57 7.39 12.29
N ASP A 64 -5.94 6.84 11.13
CA ASP A 64 -5.09 5.90 10.39
C ASP A 64 -4.15 6.61 9.41
N ASP A 65 -4.52 7.81 8.96
CA ASP A 65 -3.81 8.52 7.90
C ASP A 65 -3.60 9.99 8.31
N PRO A 66 -2.83 10.26 9.38
CA PRO A 66 -2.74 11.61 9.95
C PRO A 66 -2.10 12.63 9.01
N TYR A 67 -1.27 12.19 8.07
CA TYR A 67 -0.59 13.10 7.14
C TYR A 67 -1.26 13.18 5.77
N GLY A 68 -2.33 12.42 5.55
CA GLY A 68 -3.05 12.43 4.29
C GLY A 68 -2.29 11.83 3.12
N GLU A 69 -1.34 10.92 3.40
CA GLU A 69 -0.52 10.27 2.36
C GLU A 69 -1.16 9.01 1.80
N HIS A 70 -2.23 8.51 2.42
CA HIS A 70 -2.87 7.23 2.06
C HIS A 70 -1.90 6.05 2.16
N ASP A 71 -1.05 6.07 3.20
CA ASP A 71 -0.02 5.05 3.41
C ASP A 71 -0.39 4.01 4.46
N PHE A 72 -1.52 4.18 5.13
CA PHE A 72 -2.04 3.21 6.09
C PHE A 72 -3.56 3.20 6.05
N PHE A 73 -4.15 2.01 6.04
CA PHE A 73 -5.60 1.86 6.01
C PHE A 73 -6.03 0.53 6.64
N ALA A 74 -7.25 0.51 7.14
CA ALA A 74 -7.83 -0.67 7.78
C ALA A 74 -9.16 -1.01 7.10
N PHE A 75 -9.42 -2.29 6.93
CA PHE A 75 -10.65 -2.75 6.29
C PHE A 75 -11.00 -4.18 6.74
N GLU A 76 -12.27 -4.53 6.54
CA GLU A 76 -12.74 -5.89 6.78
C GLU A 76 -12.66 -6.70 5.49
N PHE A 77 -12.19 -7.94 5.60
CA PHE A 77 -12.13 -8.85 4.46
C PHE A 77 -12.28 -10.29 4.95
N MET A 78 -13.27 -11.01 4.40
CA MET A 78 -13.55 -12.41 4.75
C MET A 78 -13.67 -12.62 6.27
N GLY A 79 -14.33 -11.67 6.94
CA GLY A 79 -14.60 -11.76 8.37
C GLY A 79 -13.44 -11.38 9.27
N SER A 80 -12.33 -10.92 8.71
CA SER A 80 -11.14 -10.51 9.48
C SER A 80 -10.84 -9.04 9.23
N LYS A 81 -10.26 -8.39 10.23
CA LYS A 81 -9.75 -7.03 10.08
C LYS A 81 -8.33 -7.09 9.56
N LEU A 82 -8.08 -6.39 8.44
CA LEU A 82 -6.78 -6.31 7.83
C LEU A 82 -6.26 -4.87 7.86
N PHE A 83 -4.93 -4.75 7.83
CA PHE A 83 -4.26 -3.47 7.61
C PHE A 83 -3.49 -3.52 6.30
N GLY A 84 -3.49 -2.40 5.58
CA GLY A 84 -2.59 -2.14 4.48
C GLY A 84 -1.62 -1.05 4.88
N LYS A 85 -0.34 -1.26 4.64
CA LYS A 85 0.73 -0.34 5.03
C LYS A 85 1.71 -0.19 3.88
N ILE A 86 1.96 1.06 3.45
CA ILE A 86 2.93 1.36 2.41
C ILE A 86 4.18 1.92 3.08
N ASP A 87 5.29 1.25 2.90
CA ASP A 87 6.60 1.72 3.33
C ASP A 87 7.39 2.21 2.13
N TYR A 88 8.28 3.15 2.37
CA TYR A 88 9.10 3.79 1.33
C TYR A 88 10.56 3.42 1.53
N TYR A 89 11.11 2.68 0.59
CA TYR A 89 12.51 2.29 0.61
C TYR A 89 13.26 2.95 -0.53
N ASP A 90 14.60 3.00 -0.41
CA ASP A 90 15.41 3.39 -1.57
C ASP A 90 15.39 2.29 -2.62
N LYS A 91 15.93 2.58 -3.80
CA LYS A 91 15.88 1.60 -4.90
C LYS A 91 16.68 0.33 -4.62
N ALA A 92 17.67 0.41 -3.74
CA ALA A 92 18.45 -0.75 -3.33
C ALA A 92 17.74 -1.60 -2.27
N MET A 93 16.62 -1.12 -1.72
CA MET A 93 15.87 -1.77 -0.65
C MET A 93 16.70 -1.97 0.62
N GLU A 94 17.64 -1.06 0.87
CA GLU A 94 18.52 -1.13 2.05
C GLU A 94 18.11 -0.16 3.14
N TYR A 95 17.65 1.03 2.76
CA TYR A 95 17.29 2.10 3.68
C TYR A 95 15.96 2.72 3.29
N GLY A 96 15.39 3.52 4.18
CA GLY A 96 14.22 4.32 3.85
C GLY A 96 14.53 5.30 2.73
N SER A 97 13.53 5.61 1.91
CA SER A 97 13.68 6.60 0.86
C SER A 97 13.89 7.98 1.44
N GLU A 98 14.82 8.73 0.90
CA GLU A 98 15.04 10.12 1.28
C GLU A 98 13.99 11.06 0.67
N ASP A 99 13.26 10.61 -0.35
CA ASP A 99 12.22 11.43 -0.97
C ASP A 99 11.10 10.56 -1.54
N PRO A 100 10.08 10.22 -0.72
CA PRO A 100 8.94 9.40 -1.19
C PRO A 100 8.11 10.05 -2.30
N ALA A 101 8.27 11.35 -2.54
CA ALA A 101 7.61 12.04 -3.64
C ALA A 101 8.33 11.85 -4.98
N ASP A 102 9.51 11.24 -4.97
CA ASP A 102 10.32 11.01 -6.16
C ASP A 102 10.38 9.52 -6.47
N THR A 103 9.70 9.12 -7.55
CA THR A 103 9.66 7.71 -7.95
C THR A 103 11.02 7.16 -8.37
N SER A 104 11.93 8.02 -8.82
CA SER A 104 13.27 7.58 -9.18
C SER A 104 14.12 7.22 -7.98
N LYS A 105 13.74 7.63 -6.79
CA LYS A 105 14.46 7.38 -5.52
C LYS A 105 13.72 6.44 -4.59
N THR A 106 12.53 5.97 -4.97
CA THR A 106 11.65 5.26 -4.05
C THR A 106 11.13 3.96 -4.63
N ALA A 107 11.26 2.89 -3.84
CA ALA A 107 10.56 1.63 -4.06
C ALA A 107 9.54 1.48 -2.93
N ARG A 108 8.25 1.41 -3.29
CA ARG A 108 7.17 1.24 -2.33
C ARG A 108 6.93 -0.23 -2.05
N VAL A 109 6.60 -0.54 -0.81
CA VAL A 109 6.16 -1.89 -0.45
C VAL A 109 4.83 -1.76 0.28
N LEU A 110 3.79 -2.31 -0.32
CA LEU A 110 2.48 -2.41 0.33
C LEU A 110 2.40 -3.77 1.01
N THR A 111 2.31 -3.76 2.33
CA THR A 111 2.16 -4.97 3.12
C THR A 111 0.70 -5.10 3.55
N LEU A 112 0.09 -6.23 3.24
CA LEU A 112 -1.24 -6.60 3.73
C LEU A 112 -1.06 -7.57 4.88
N MET A 113 -1.66 -7.27 6.03
CA MET A 113 -1.50 -8.06 7.25
C MET A 113 -2.82 -8.14 8.00
N LEU A 114 -2.99 -9.18 8.79
CA LEU A 114 -4.09 -9.22 9.74
C LEU A 114 -3.82 -8.18 10.84
N ALA A 115 -4.87 -7.55 11.35
CA ALA A 115 -4.71 -6.59 12.43
C ALA A 115 -3.98 -7.20 13.62
N SER A 116 -4.18 -8.50 13.88
CA SER A 116 -3.51 -9.21 14.97
C SER A 116 -2.03 -9.42 14.75
N GLU A 117 -1.53 -9.22 13.54
CA GLU A 117 -0.12 -9.38 13.18
C GLU A 117 0.66 -8.06 13.26
N TYR A 118 -0.03 -6.98 13.52
CA TYR A 118 0.61 -5.65 13.49
C TYR A 118 1.43 -5.37 14.77
#